data_392ebef3fd3598ba219812d537920f94
#
_entry.id   392ebef3fd3598ba219812d537920f94
#
_cell.length_a   1.000
_cell.length_b   1.000
_cell.length_c   1.000
_cell.angle_alpha   90.00
_cell.angle_beta   90.00
_cell.angle_gamma   90.00
#
_symmetry.space_group_name_H-M   'P 1'
#
loop_
_entity.id
_entity.type
_entity.pdbx_description
1 polymer ?
#
loop_
_entity_poly.entity_id
_entity_poly.type
_entity_poly.pdbx_seq_one_letter_code
_entity_poly.pdbx_strand_id
1 'polypeptide(L)'
;LWKSNDGGNNWSTNTDDLPVMGISHIAINPNNSQIMYIVTGDANATDTYSIGILKSIDGGQNWNTTGLSYTVDEEKTVNKVIINPMFTDSLIAATNSNIMISADAGDSWQTVAPIGRWRDIEFKPDNRNVIYAAKQSSGSSNVYRSTDGGANWSLINNGISGNRYRPLIAVTPDNPEVVYAVYSDSDYGFHGLYKSSDSGDTWEMQSDSPNILGRETDGSGSGGQSWYDLSLGVSPNNEELVYIGGINLWRSDDGGVNWNIDASSGNNPNYSYMHVDQHALEFNPHTNVAYAGNDG
;
A
#
# COMPACT_ATOMS: atom_id res chain seq x y z
N LEU A 1 -11.63 4.36 12.34
CA LEU A 1 -10.22 4.49 12.71
C LEU A 1 -10.05 4.29 14.19
N TRP A 2 -9.11 3.42 14.58
CA TRP A 2 -8.74 3.21 15.97
C TRP A 2 -7.36 3.82 16.24
N LYS A 3 -7.20 4.46 17.40
CA LYS A 3 -5.95 5.09 17.83
C LYS A 3 -5.57 4.65 19.23
N SER A 4 -4.29 4.29 19.41
CA SER A 4 -3.66 4.11 20.71
C SER A 4 -2.63 5.22 20.96
N ASN A 5 -2.56 5.70 22.21
CA ASN A 5 -1.55 6.66 22.67
C ASN A 5 -0.59 6.03 23.69
N ASP A 6 -0.72 4.74 23.94
CA ASP A 6 0.01 4.00 25.01
C ASP A 6 0.61 2.67 24.51
N GLY A 7 0.98 2.60 23.24
CA GLY A 7 1.62 1.43 22.64
C GLY A 7 0.66 0.25 22.43
N GLY A 8 -0.62 0.49 22.22
CA GLY A 8 -1.62 -0.55 21.94
C GLY A 8 -2.32 -1.11 23.18
N ASN A 9 -2.05 -0.59 24.38
CA ASN A 9 -2.71 -1.06 25.59
C ASN A 9 -4.18 -0.61 25.69
N ASN A 10 -4.47 0.60 25.20
CA ASN A 10 -5.84 1.11 25.10
C ASN A 10 -6.06 1.73 23.71
N TRP A 11 -7.28 1.56 23.20
CA TRP A 11 -7.69 2.05 21.90
C TRP A 11 -8.95 2.89 22.00
N SER A 12 -9.02 3.94 21.21
CA SER A 12 -10.19 4.81 21.07
C SER A 12 -10.48 5.10 19.60
N THR A 13 -11.75 5.40 19.29
CA THR A 13 -12.20 5.81 17.97
C THR A 13 -12.87 7.17 18.04
N ASN A 14 -12.81 7.92 16.95
CA ASN A 14 -13.46 9.22 16.80
C ASN A 14 -13.89 9.48 15.33
N THR A 15 -14.07 8.40 14.58
CA THR A 15 -14.55 8.44 13.19
C THR A 15 -15.93 7.81 13.01
N ASP A 16 -16.60 7.44 14.10
CA ASP A 16 -17.88 6.73 14.06
C ASP A 16 -19.03 7.62 13.54
N ASP A 17 -18.88 8.95 13.64
CA ASP A 17 -19.85 9.93 13.14
C ASP A 17 -19.61 10.32 11.66
N LEU A 18 -18.58 9.76 11.01
CA LEU A 18 -18.32 10.00 9.58
C LEU A 18 -19.39 9.31 8.72
N PRO A 19 -19.75 9.89 7.56
CA PRO A 19 -20.71 9.28 6.62
C PRO A 19 -20.30 7.92 6.10
N VAL A 20 -19.00 7.60 6.14
CA VAL A 20 -18.42 6.31 5.77
C VAL A 20 -17.41 5.87 6.83
N MET A 21 -17.45 4.61 7.22
CA MET A 21 -16.58 4.06 8.27
C MET A 21 -15.29 3.44 7.74
N GLY A 22 -15.26 3.05 6.46
CA GLY A 22 -14.06 2.46 5.83
C GLY A 22 -12.93 3.48 5.73
N ILE A 23 -11.72 3.06 6.07
CA ILE A 23 -10.48 3.83 5.92
C ILE A 23 -9.48 2.98 5.15
N SER A 24 -9.15 3.39 3.94
CA SER A 24 -8.23 2.66 3.05
C SER A 24 -6.76 2.98 3.34
N HIS A 25 -6.46 4.17 3.83
CA HIS A 25 -5.07 4.58 4.10
C HIS A 25 -4.99 5.72 5.13
N ILE A 26 -3.87 5.79 5.83
CA ILE A 26 -3.55 6.83 6.80
C ILE A 26 -2.16 7.38 6.48
N ALA A 27 -2.03 8.71 6.37
CA ALA A 27 -0.75 9.38 6.24
C ALA A 27 -0.54 10.36 7.40
N ILE A 28 0.57 10.24 8.09
CA ILE A 28 0.93 11.11 9.22
C ILE A 28 2.08 12.02 8.77
N ASN A 29 1.96 13.32 9.01
CA ASN A 29 3.03 14.26 8.69
C ASN A 29 4.27 13.94 9.54
N PRO A 30 5.42 13.60 8.92
CA PRO A 30 6.61 13.15 9.63
C PRO A 30 7.24 14.26 10.50
N ASN A 31 6.95 15.52 10.21
CA ASN A 31 7.46 16.67 10.95
C ASN A 31 6.50 17.16 12.04
N ASN A 32 5.23 16.76 11.98
CA ASN A 32 4.21 17.16 12.96
C ASN A 32 3.08 16.12 13.01
N SER A 33 3.13 15.20 13.96
CA SER A 33 2.14 14.12 14.12
C SER A 33 0.72 14.60 14.46
N GLN A 34 0.51 15.90 14.72
CA GLN A 34 -0.83 16.47 14.84
C GLN A 34 -1.52 16.60 13.48
N ILE A 35 -0.75 16.66 12.39
CA ILE A 35 -1.29 16.72 11.04
C ILE A 35 -1.36 15.30 10.47
N MET A 36 -2.57 14.88 10.13
CA MET A 36 -2.85 13.54 9.60
C MET A 36 -3.85 13.64 8.45
N TYR A 37 -3.77 12.69 7.54
CA TYR A 37 -4.74 12.52 6.47
C TYR A 37 -5.25 11.08 6.50
N ILE A 38 -6.56 10.92 6.32
CA ILE A 38 -7.18 9.60 6.13
C ILE A 38 -7.89 9.56 4.78
N VAL A 39 -7.74 8.43 4.12
CA VAL A 39 -8.45 8.10 2.90
C VAL A 39 -9.68 7.29 3.28
N THR A 40 -10.85 7.83 2.98
CA THR A 40 -12.13 7.20 3.34
C THR A 40 -12.61 6.20 2.29
N GLY A 41 -13.49 5.30 2.67
CA GLY A 41 -14.08 4.26 1.82
C GLY A 41 -13.25 2.98 1.80
N ASP A 42 -13.71 1.99 1.02
CA ASP A 42 -13.01 0.74 0.79
C ASP A 42 -12.42 0.70 -0.63
N ALA A 43 -11.08 0.71 -0.70
CA ALA A 43 -10.34 0.60 -1.95
C ALA A 43 -10.33 -0.83 -2.50
N ASN A 44 -10.64 -1.83 -1.71
CA ASN A 44 -10.50 -3.25 -2.04
C ASN A 44 -11.81 -3.85 -2.58
N ALA A 45 -12.81 -4.03 -1.73
CA ALA A 45 -14.07 -4.68 -2.09
C ALA A 45 -15.04 -3.77 -2.86
N THR A 46 -14.87 -2.42 -2.76
CA THR A 46 -15.78 -1.45 -3.36
C THR A 46 -17.21 -1.51 -2.81
N ASP A 47 -17.39 -1.98 -1.60
CA ASP A 47 -18.68 -2.02 -0.91
C ASP A 47 -19.00 -0.70 -0.19
N THR A 48 -18.00 0.15 0.02
CA THR A 48 -18.13 1.48 0.59
C THR A 48 -17.34 2.51 -0.21
N TYR A 49 -18.02 3.41 -0.90
CA TYR A 49 -17.38 4.47 -1.66
C TYR A 49 -16.81 5.58 -0.77
N SER A 50 -15.80 6.27 -1.29
CA SER A 50 -15.07 7.33 -0.59
C SER A 50 -15.86 8.65 -0.56
N ILE A 51 -15.77 9.37 0.55
CA ILE A 51 -16.08 10.80 0.61
C ILE A 51 -14.84 11.69 0.38
N GLY A 52 -13.73 11.07 -0.04
CA GLY A 52 -12.47 11.75 -0.33
C GLY A 52 -11.43 11.58 0.78
N ILE A 53 -10.54 12.55 0.87
CA ILE A 53 -9.48 12.62 1.88
C ILE A 53 -9.91 13.60 2.98
N LEU A 54 -9.80 13.17 4.23
CA LEU A 54 -10.01 14.02 5.40
C LEU A 54 -8.68 14.37 6.05
N LYS A 55 -8.59 15.59 6.57
CA LYS A 55 -7.42 16.13 7.27
C LYS A 55 -7.73 16.39 8.72
N SER A 56 -6.82 16.01 9.59
CA SER A 56 -6.78 16.43 11.00
C SER A 56 -5.56 17.31 11.24
N ILE A 57 -5.67 18.27 12.16
CA ILE A 57 -4.58 19.14 12.63
C ILE A 57 -4.37 19.03 14.15
N ASP A 58 -5.06 18.10 14.79
CA ASP A 58 -5.09 17.89 16.24
C ASP A 58 -4.84 16.42 16.64
N GLY A 59 -4.07 15.71 15.81
CA GLY A 59 -3.69 14.32 16.06
C GLY A 59 -4.86 13.35 15.90
N GLY A 60 -5.79 13.64 15.00
CA GLY A 60 -6.93 12.80 14.67
C GLY A 60 -8.11 12.96 15.64
N GLN A 61 -8.21 14.03 16.42
CA GLN A 61 -9.36 14.28 17.26
C GLN A 61 -10.56 14.82 16.47
N ASN A 62 -10.29 15.70 15.50
CA ASN A 62 -11.29 16.22 14.58
C ASN A 62 -10.83 16.05 13.13
N TRP A 63 -11.78 15.81 12.24
CA TRP A 63 -11.54 15.58 10.82
C TRP A 63 -12.34 16.57 9.97
N ASN A 64 -11.66 17.17 8.98
CA ASN A 64 -12.22 18.10 8.03
C ASN A 64 -12.00 17.61 6.60
N THR A 65 -12.92 17.89 5.70
CA THR A 65 -12.77 17.59 4.27
C THR A 65 -11.63 18.39 3.67
N THR A 66 -10.90 17.78 2.73
CA THR A 66 -9.93 18.47 1.85
C THR A 66 -10.60 18.88 0.53
N GLY A 67 -9.84 19.51 -0.38
CA GLY A 67 -10.32 19.79 -1.74
C GLY A 67 -10.55 18.52 -2.59
N LEU A 68 -10.04 17.35 -2.17
CA LEU A 68 -10.39 16.07 -2.78
C LEU A 68 -11.52 15.43 -1.98
N SER A 69 -12.73 15.84 -2.27
CA SER A 69 -13.94 15.36 -1.61
C SER A 69 -14.96 14.88 -2.64
N TYR A 70 -15.74 13.88 -2.26
CA TYR A 70 -16.77 13.24 -3.07
C TYR A 70 -18.06 13.09 -2.28
N THR A 71 -19.17 12.92 -3.00
CA THR A 71 -20.37 12.28 -2.43
C THR A 71 -20.33 10.77 -2.68
N VAL A 72 -20.98 9.99 -1.84
CA VAL A 72 -21.03 8.52 -1.99
C VAL A 72 -21.61 8.13 -3.35
N ASP A 73 -22.56 8.91 -3.88
CA ASP A 73 -23.21 8.66 -5.18
C ASP A 73 -22.27 8.82 -6.39
N GLU A 74 -21.10 9.42 -6.22
CA GLU A 74 -20.10 9.53 -7.28
C GLU A 74 -19.31 8.24 -7.52
N GLU A 75 -19.45 7.24 -6.65
CA GLU A 75 -18.82 5.92 -6.76
C GLU A 75 -17.29 5.99 -6.92
N LYS A 76 -16.66 6.95 -6.24
CA LYS A 76 -15.20 7.13 -6.28
C LYS A 76 -14.52 6.36 -5.16
N THR A 77 -13.29 5.93 -5.44
CA THR A 77 -12.38 5.43 -4.40
C THR A 77 -11.03 6.13 -4.49
N VAL A 78 -10.47 6.42 -3.34
CA VAL A 78 -9.06 6.80 -3.19
C VAL A 78 -8.36 5.61 -2.56
N ASN A 79 -7.21 5.22 -3.08
CA ASN A 79 -6.51 4.02 -2.62
C ASN A 79 -5.43 4.36 -1.59
N LYS A 80 -4.65 5.42 -1.86
CA LYS A 80 -3.54 5.81 -1.00
C LYS A 80 -3.27 7.31 -1.11
N VAL A 81 -2.81 7.93 -0.02
CA VAL A 81 -2.27 9.29 0.01
C VAL A 81 -0.91 9.28 0.68
N ILE A 82 0.08 9.95 0.10
CA ILE A 82 1.41 10.11 0.68
C ILE A 82 1.74 11.58 0.86
N ILE A 83 2.53 11.89 1.90
CA ILE A 83 2.98 13.24 2.23
C ILE A 83 4.44 13.36 1.83
N ASN A 84 4.82 14.40 1.10
CA ASN A 84 6.23 14.68 0.85
C ASN A 84 6.91 15.08 2.16
N PRO A 85 7.88 14.31 2.68
CA PRO A 85 8.45 14.58 4.01
C PRO A 85 9.37 15.82 4.07
N MET A 86 9.79 16.34 2.92
CA MET A 86 10.57 17.61 2.85
C MET A 86 9.65 18.82 2.70
N PHE A 87 8.53 18.66 2.02
CA PHE A 87 7.54 19.72 1.75
C PHE A 87 6.16 19.20 2.13
N THR A 88 5.85 19.21 3.42
CA THR A 88 4.67 18.52 3.99
C THR A 88 3.33 19.09 3.54
N ASP A 89 3.31 20.23 2.86
CA ASP A 89 2.13 20.74 2.17
C ASP A 89 1.93 20.10 0.78
N SER A 90 2.93 19.33 0.29
CA SER A 90 2.82 18.57 -0.95
C SER A 90 2.34 17.15 -0.67
N LEU A 91 1.20 16.81 -1.26
CA LEU A 91 0.54 15.51 -1.14
C LEU A 91 0.36 14.88 -2.51
N ILE A 92 0.36 13.56 -2.55
CA ILE A 92 0.04 12.79 -3.77
C ILE A 92 -0.96 11.71 -3.40
N ALA A 93 -2.02 11.58 -4.21
CA ALA A 93 -3.06 10.59 -4.01
C ALA A 93 -3.23 9.69 -5.24
N ALA A 94 -3.24 8.38 -5.01
CA ALA A 94 -3.60 7.36 -5.99
C ALA A 94 -5.11 7.07 -5.88
N THR A 95 -5.82 7.15 -7.00
CA THR A 95 -7.27 6.93 -7.03
C THR A 95 -7.65 5.82 -8.03
N ASN A 96 -8.91 5.43 -8.03
CA ASN A 96 -9.44 4.50 -9.04
C ASN A 96 -9.54 5.12 -10.45
N SER A 97 -9.21 6.40 -10.61
CA SER A 97 -9.33 7.14 -11.87
C SER A 97 -8.02 7.76 -12.36
N ASN A 98 -7.17 8.22 -11.44
CA ASN A 98 -5.94 8.96 -11.77
C ASN A 98 -5.01 9.09 -10.55
N ILE A 99 -3.86 9.76 -10.74
CA ILE A 99 -3.04 10.30 -9.66
C ILE A 99 -3.31 11.80 -9.56
N MET A 100 -3.44 12.30 -8.35
CA MET A 100 -3.66 13.70 -8.04
C MET A 100 -2.59 14.25 -7.12
N ILE A 101 -2.19 15.50 -7.32
CA ILE A 101 -1.24 16.22 -6.44
C ILE A 101 -1.91 17.44 -5.84
N SER A 102 -1.55 17.72 -4.58
CA SER A 102 -1.78 18.97 -3.89
C SER A 102 -0.44 19.62 -3.53
N ALA A 103 -0.36 20.93 -3.60
CA ALA A 103 0.80 21.72 -3.16
C ALA A 103 0.46 22.65 -1.97
N ASP A 104 -0.75 22.55 -1.44
CA ASP A 104 -1.34 23.44 -0.43
C ASP A 104 -2.00 22.65 0.71
N ALA A 105 -1.34 21.56 1.12
CA ALA A 105 -1.76 20.72 2.24
C ALA A 105 -3.18 20.13 2.07
N GLY A 106 -3.60 19.88 0.83
CA GLY A 106 -4.87 19.24 0.49
C GLY A 106 -6.02 20.22 0.20
N ASP A 107 -5.78 21.53 0.20
CA ASP A 107 -6.85 22.50 -0.06
C ASP A 107 -7.29 22.49 -1.51
N SER A 108 -6.36 22.24 -2.46
CA SER A 108 -6.68 22.01 -3.88
C SER A 108 -5.88 20.84 -4.46
N TRP A 109 -6.42 20.24 -5.54
CA TRP A 109 -5.85 19.06 -6.17
C TRP A 109 -5.86 19.15 -7.70
N GLN A 110 -4.79 18.66 -8.33
CA GLN A 110 -4.63 18.61 -9.78
C GLN A 110 -4.38 17.18 -10.23
N THR A 111 -5.02 16.78 -11.35
CA THR A 111 -4.77 15.48 -11.99
C THR A 111 -3.46 15.52 -12.78
N VAL A 112 -2.57 14.55 -12.56
CA VAL A 112 -1.23 14.51 -13.18
C VAL A 112 -0.90 13.22 -13.91
N ALA A 113 -1.75 12.20 -13.84
CA ALA A 113 -1.51 10.93 -14.53
C ALA A 113 -2.69 10.55 -15.43
N PRO A 114 -2.46 9.68 -16.45
CA PRO A 114 -3.51 9.16 -17.31
C PRO A 114 -4.60 8.42 -16.53
N ILE A 115 -5.81 8.43 -17.09
CA ILE A 115 -6.94 7.66 -16.55
C ILE A 115 -6.54 6.20 -16.29
N GLY A 116 -6.88 5.69 -15.11
CA GLY A 116 -6.63 4.32 -14.70
C GLY A 116 -6.75 4.11 -13.21
N ARG A 117 -6.88 2.85 -12.81
CA ARG A 117 -6.94 2.45 -11.40
C ARG A 117 -5.52 2.37 -10.83
N TRP A 118 -5.12 3.39 -10.06
CA TRP A 118 -3.83 3.45 -9.40
C TRP A 118 -3.97 2.88 -7.99
N ARG A 119 -3.30 1.76 -7.73
CA ARG A 119 -3.46 1.02 -6.47
C ARG A 119 -2.53 1.46 -5.38
N ASP A 120 -1.32 1.84 -5.78
CA ASP A 120 -0.25 2.12 -4.83
C ASP A 120 0.66 3.21 -5.34
N ILE A 121 1.32 3.93 -4.43
CA ILE A 121 2.22 5.03 -4.72
C ILE A 121 3.23 5.19 -3.60
N GLU A 122 4.53 5.36 -3.96
CA GLU A 122 5.63 5.49 -3.01
C GLU A 122 6.64 6.53 -3.43
N PHE A 123 7.19 7.29 -2.49
CA PHE A 123 8.37 8.11 -2.74
C PHE A 123 9.64 7.26 -2.69
N LYS A 124 10.58 7.51 -3.60
CA LYS A 124 11.95 7.01 -3.43
C LYS A 124 12.53 7.54 -2.11
N PRO A 125 13.10 6.69 -1.23
CA PRO A 125 13.48 7.09 0.12
C PRO A 125 14.45 8.26 0.22
N ASP A 126 15.41 8.36 -0.71
CA ASP A 126 16.47 9.39 -0.72
C ASP A 126 16.21 10.56 -1.68
N ASN A 127 15.20 10.42 -2.58
CA ASN A 127 14.90 11.44 -3.58
C ASN A 127 13.39 11.59 -3.80
N ARG A 128 12.80 12.60 -3.17
CA ARG A 128 11.35 12.85 -3.20
C ARG A 128 10.79 13.42 -4.50
N ASN A 129 11.66 13.72 -5.48
CA ASN A 129 11.23 14.00 -6.84
C ASN A 129 10.97 12.71 -7.63
N VAL A 130 11.50 11.58 -7.15
CA VAL A 130 11.25 10.26 -7.74
C VAL A 130 10.10 9.59 -6.98
N ILE A 131 9.08 9.19 -7.75
CA ILE A 131 7.87 8.59 -7.23
C ILE A 131 7.54 7.37 -8.08
N TYR A 132 7.21 6.27 -7.42
CA TYR A 132 6.73 5.05 -8.06
C TYR A 132 5.23 4.94 -7.90
N ALA A 133 4.53 4.39 -8.88
CA ALA A 133 3.09 4.16 -8.82
C ALA A 133 2.69 2.86 -9.53
N ALA A 134 1.82 2.10 -8.91
CA ALA A 134 1.32 0.83 -9.44
C ALA A 134 -0.09 1.00 -10.02
N LYS A 135 -0.23 0.74 -11.32
CA LYS A 135 -1.50 0.83 -12.07
C LYS A 135 -2.07 -0.56 -12.30
N GLN A 136 -3.28 -0.78 -11.84
CA GLN A 136 -4.02 -2.01 -12.10
C GLN A 136 -4.70 -1.98 -13.46
N SER A 137 -4.55 -3.08 -14.20
CA SER A 137 -5.26 -3.36 -15.44
C SER A 137 -5.48 -4.86 -15.55
N SER A 138 -6.54 -5.29 -16.22
CA SER A 138 -6.80 -6.72 -16.43
C SER A 138 -5.70 -7.33 -17.31
N GLY A 139 -4.91 -8.23 -16.74
CA GLY A 139 -3.85 -8.97 -17.42
C GLY A 139 -2.58 -8.17 -17.78
N SER A 140 -2.55 -6.85 -17.51
CA SER A 140 -1.43 -5.98 -17.90
C SER A 140 -1.15 -4.86 -16.90
N SER A 141 -1.20 -5.17 -15.60
CA SER A 141 -0.84 -4.22 -14.55
C SER A 141 0.64 -3.85 -14.61
N ASN A 142 0.95 -2.60 -14.32
CA ASN A 142 2.27 -2.03 -14.57
C ASN A 142 2.71 -1.09 -13.45
N VAL A 143 4.03 -0.90 -13.36
CA VAL A 143 4.66 0.13 -12.52
C VAL A 143 5.11 1.31 -13.38
N TYR A 144 4.91 2.49 -12.85
CA TYR A 144 5.32 3.76 -13.45
C TYR A 144 6.24 4.51 -12.49
N ARG A 145 7.10 5.34 -13.05
CA ARG A 145 7.98 6.24 -12.29
C ARG A 145 7.82 7.66 -12.79
N SER A 146 7.74 8.60 -11.85
CA SER A 146 8.01 10.02 -12.09
C SER A 146 9.40 10.35 -11.56
N THR A 147 10.09 11.29 -12.21
CA THR A 147 11.39 11.86 -11.77
C THR A 147 11.32 13.37 -11.56
N ASP A 148 10.13 13.94 -11.63
CA ASP A 148 9.86 15.39 -11.56
C ASP A 148 8.75 15.75 -10.56
N GLY A 149 8.67 14.99 -9.47
CA GLY A 149 7.72 15.25 -8.38
C GLY A 149 6.28 14.90 -8.73
N GLY A 150 6.07 14.01 -9.71
CA GLY A 150 4.74 13.53 -10.11
C GLY A 150 4.14 14.25 -11.31
N ALA A 151 4.85 15.22 -11.92
CA ALA A 151 4.32 15.98 -13.06
C ALA A 151 4.24 15.12 -14.33
N ASN A 152 5.22 14.25 -14.58
CA ASN A 152 5.23 13.32 -15.71
C ASN A 152 5.51 11.89 -15.22
N TRP A 153 4.95 10.90 -15.92
CA TRP A 153 5.01 9.49 -15.58
C TRP A 153 5.49 8.63 -16.75
N SER A 154 6.49 7.79 -16.50
CA SER A 154 7.04 6.85 -17.47
C SER A 154 6.78 5.43 -17.03
N LEU A 155 6.43 4.55 -17.97
CA LEU A 155 6.31 3.11 -17.74
C LEU A 155 7.69 2.51 -17.48
N ILE A 156 7.83 1.72 -16.40
CA ILE A 156 9.09 1.07 -15.98
C ILE A 156 8.86 -0.43 -15.73
N ASN A 157 8.56 -1.20 -16.75
CA ASN A 157 8.25 -2.62 -16.64
C ASN A 157 9.24 -3.54 -17.39
N ASN A 158 10.46 -3.06 -17.69
CA ASN A 158 11.49 -3.84 -18.36
C ASN A 158 11.94 -5.03 -17.48
N GLY A 159 11.63 -6.26 -17.90
CA GLY A 159 11.83 -7.50 -17.14
C GLY A 159 10.56 -8.05 -16.48
N ILE A 160 9.50 -7.25 -16.33
CA ILE A 160 8.20 -7.74 -15.83
C ILE A 160 7.39 -8.34 -16.97
N SER A 161 6.96 -9.59 -16.83
CA SER A 161 6.27 -10.35 -17.88
C SER A 161 5.04 -11.09 -17.37
N GLY A 162 4.27 -11.72 -18.26
CA GLY A 162 3.11 -12.54 -17.96
C GLY A 162 1.82 -11.73 -17.74
N ASN A 163 0.73 -12.44 -17.45
CA ASN A 163 -0.58 -11.87 -17.15
C ASN A 163 -0.65 -11.47 -15.68
N ARG A 164 -0.66 -10.18 -15.43
CA ARG A 164 -0.57 -9.58 -14.09
C ARG A 164 -1.84 -8.79 -13.79
N TYR A 165 -2.33 -8.95 -12.56
CA TYR A 165 -3.56 -8.27 -12.14
C TYR A 165 -3.27 -7.26 -11.03
N ARG A 166 -3.65 -7.51 -9.78
CA ARG A 166 -3.47 -6.52 -8.71
C ARG A 166 -1.98 -6.31 -8.38
N PRO A 167 -1.45 -5.09 -8.53
CA PRO A 167 -0.07 -4.76 -8.16
C PRO A 167 -0.02 -4.06 -6.80
N LEU A 168 1.06 -4.26 -6.04
CA LEU A 168 1.56 -3.36 -5.01
C LEU A 168 3.06 -3.17 -5.19
N ILE A 169 3.58 -2.06 -4.67
CA ILE A 169 5.00 -1.72 -4.67
C ILE A 169 5.47 -1.43 -3.26
N ALA A 170 6.75 -1.66 -3.01
CA ALA A 170 7.39 -1.25 -1.76
C ALA A 170 8.82 -0.78 -2.02
N VAL A 171 9.27 0.17 -1.21
CA VAL A 171 10.62 0.72 -1.22
C VAL A 171 11.22 0.62 0.17
N THR A 172 12.54 0.71 0.28
CA THR A 172 13.22 0.67 1.58
C THR A 172 14.31 1.73 1.66
N PRO A 173 14.45 2.44 2.80
CA PRO A 173 15.56 3.36 3.03
C PRO A 173 16.91 2.67 3.22
N ASP A 174 16.94 1.35 3.51
CA ASP A 174 18.18 0.56 3.60
C ASP A 174 18.97 0.60 2.29
N ASN A 175 18.26 0.45 1.17
CA ASN A 175 18.81 0.66 -0.17
C ASN A 175 17.80 1.38 -1.06
N PRO A 176 17.92 2.70 -1.25
CA PRO A 176 16.97 3.49 -2.01
C PRO A 176 16.85 3.12 -3.50
N GLU A 177 17.82 2.38 -4.05
CA GLU A 177 17.76 1.89 -5.44
C GLU A 177 16.84 0.68 -5.58
N VAL A 178 16.51 0.01 -4.46
CA VAL A 178 15.66 -1.18 -4.46
C VAL A 178 14.17 -0.79 -4.47
N VAL A 179 13.45 -1.43 -5.38
CA VAL A 179 11.99 -1.37 -5.47
C VAL A 179 11.47 -2.79 -5.64
N TYR A 180 10.48 -3.16 -4.86
CA TYR A 180 9.74 -4.41 -5.04
C TYR A 180 8.39 -4.16 -5.68
N ALA A 181 7.93 -5.12 -6.49
CA ALA A 181 6.60 -5.13 -7.07
C ALA A 181 6.01 -6.54 -6.99
N VAL A 182 4.93 -6.71 -6.25
CA VAL A 182 4.15 -7.95 -6.19
C VAL A 182 2.96 -7.86 -7.14
N TYR A 183 2.60 -8.98 -7.76
CA TYR A 183 1.42 -9.09 -8.60
C TYR A 183 0.61 -10.34 -8.27
N SER A 184 -0.70 -10.23 -8.39
CA SER A 184 -1.55 -11.39 -8.45
C SER A 184 -1.76 -11.90 -9.89
N ASP A 185 -2.21 -13.15 -10.01
CA ASP A 185 -2.68 -13.75 -11.25
C ASP A 185 -4.18 -13.52 -11.50
N SER A 186 -4.74 -14.15 -12.53
CA SER A 186 -6.16 -14.05 -12.90
C SER A 186 -7.12 -14.68 -11.91
N ASP A 187 -6.65 -15.64 -11.12
CA ASP A 187 -7.41 -16.36 -10.10
C ASP A 187 -7.15 -15.80 -8.70
N TYR A 188 -6.53 -14.58 -8.66
CA TYR A 188 -6.19 -13.86 -7.44
C TYR A 188 -5.13 -14.54 -6.55
N GLY A 189 -4.42 -15.55 -7.08
CA GLY A 189 -3.26 -16.18 -6.48
C GLY A 189 -1.98 -15.38 -6.77
N PHE A 190 -0.83 -15.96 -6.41
CA PHE A 190 0.48 -15.35 -6.57
C PHE A 190 0.98 -15.47 -8.01
N HIS A 191 1.11 -14.33 -8.70
CA HIS A 191 1.76 -14.29 -10.02
C HIS A 191 3.28 -14.19 -9.86
N GLY A 192 3.77 -13.41 -8.90
CA GLY A 192 5.19 -13.28 -8.65
C GLY A 192 5.57 -11.99 -7.92
N LEU A 193 6.75 -12.04 -7.30
CA LEU A 193 7.45 -10.88 -6.77
C LEU A 193 8.62 -10.55 -7.69
N TYR A 194 8.73 -9.28 -8.03
CA TYR A 194 9.83 -8.71 -8.80
C TYR A 194 10.62 -7.73 -7.95
N LYS A 195 11.95 -7.73 -8.11
CA LYS A 195 12.88 -6.78 -7.50
C LYS A 195 13.59 -5.99 -8.59
N SER A 196 13.68 -4.71 -8.43
CA SER A 196 14.62 -3.83 -9.14
C SER A 196 15.70 -3.39 -8.16
N SER A 197 16.95 -3.34 -8.61
CA SER A 197 18.10 -2.81 -7.86
C SER A 197 18.68 -1.54 -8.52
N ASP A 198 17.94 -0.95 -9.46
CA ASP A 198 18.33 0.20 -10.27
C ASP A 198 17.22 1.24 -10.41
N SER A 199 16.46 1.44 -9.31
CA SER A 199 15.34 2.40 -9.26
C SER A 199 14.22 2.11 -10.26
N GLY A 200 14.03 0.86 -10.69
CA GLY A 200 12.98 0.43 -11.59
C GLY A 200 13.37 0.44 -13.07
N ASP A 201 14.63 0.67 -13.44
CA ASP A 201 15.06 0.61 -14.84
C ASP A 201 15.00 -0.82 -15.38
N THR A 202 15.37 -1.81 -14.55
CA THR A 202 15.21 -3.24 -14.85
C THR A 202 14.63 -3.99 -13.66
N TRP A 203 13.94 -5.10 -13.94
CA TRP A 203 13.29 -5.94 -12.96
C TRP A 203 13.65 -7.40 -13.14
N GLU A 204 13.90 -8.07 -12.03
CA GLU A 204 14.13 -9.52 -11.96
C GLU A 204 13.02 -10.17 -11.12
N MET A 205 12.47 -11.28 -11.63
CA MET A 205 11.53 -12.09 -10.87
C MET A 205 12.29 -12.82 -9.77
N GLN A 206 11.92 -12.60 -8.52
CA GLN A 206 12.50 -13.28 -7.37
C GLN A 206 11.87 -14.66 -7.18
N SER A 207 10.53 -14.70 -7.25
CA SER A 207 9.76 -15.95 -7.18
C SER A 207 8.38 -15.78 -7.78
N ASP A 208 7.80 -16.91 -8.23
CA ASP A 208 6.42 -17.07 -8.65
C ASP A 208 5.75 -18.27 -7.95
N SER A 209 6.46 -18.86 -7.01
CA SER A 209 6.05 -20.02 -6.19
C SER A 209 6.78 -20.03 -4.86
N PRO A 210 6.21 -20.64 -3.78
CA PRO A 210 4.86 -21.22 -3.70
C PRO A 210 3.75 -20.18 -3.84
N ASN A 211 2.46 -20.61 -3.95
CA ASN A 211 1.33 -19.67 -3.99
C ASN A 211 1.09 -19.04 -2.62
N ILE A 212 1.87 -18.01 -2.29
CA ILE A 212 1.82 -17.31 -0.99
C ILE A 212 0.54 -16.48 -0.78
N LEU A 213 -0.25 -16.25 -1.84
CA LEU A 213 -1.55 -15.57 -1.76
C LEU A 213 -2.73 -16.54 -1.65
N GLY A 214 -2.43 -17.85 -1.70
CA GLY A 214 -3.42 -18.91 -1.50
C GLY A 214 -3.76 -19.16 -0.05
N ARG A 215 -4.75 -20.05 0.16
CA ARG A 215 -5.24 -20.40 1.49
C ARG A 215 -4.26 -21.33 2.24
N GLU A 216 -3.60 -22.22 1.50
CA GLU A 216 -2.81 -23.28 2.11
C GLU A 216 -1.49 -22.75 2.69
N THR A 217 -1.16 -23.13 3.92
CA THR A 217 0.02 -22.65 4.64
C THR A 217 1.34 -23.23 4.13
N ASP A 218 1.29 -24.22 3.25
CA ASP A 218 2.44 -24.74 2.51
C ASP A 218 2.58 -24.14 1.10
N GLY A 219 1.64 -23.21 0.74
CA GLY A 219 1.59 -22.59 -0.56
C GLY A 219 1.16 -23.54 -1.70
N SER A 220 0.63 -24.71 -1.38
CA SER A 220 0.02 -25.60 -2.36
C SER A 220 -1.36 -25.07 -2.82
N GLY A 221 -1.82 -25.52 -3.96
CA GLY A 221 -3.10 -25.11 -4.52
C GLY A 221 -3.01 -23.88 -5.43
N SER A 222 -4.16 -23.50 -5.97
CA SER A 222 -4.29 -22.40 -6.93
C SER A 222 -5.29 -21.35 -6.43
N GLY A 223 -5.22 -20.15 -7.02
CA GLY A 223 -6.10 -19.04 -6.69
C GLY A 223 -5.79 -18.41 -5.34
N GLY A 224 -6.60 -17.45 -4.96
CA GLY A 224 -6.46 -16.68 -3.72
C GLY A 224 -7.57 -15.66 -3.60
N GLN A 225 -7.37 -14.66 -2.76
CA GLN A 225 -8.32 -13.56 -2.63
C GLN A 225 -7.65 -12.18 -2.67
N SER A 226 -6.53 -12.06 -3.40
CA SER A 226 -5.78 -10.81 -3.53
C SER A 226 -6.58 -9.66 -4.16
N TRP A 227 -7.77 -9.91 -4.69
CA TRP A 227 -8.70 -8.85 -5.07
C TRP A 227 -9.20 -8.06 -3.85
N TYR A 228 -9.24 -8.70 -2.69
CA TYR A 228 -9.72 -8.17 -1.42
C TYR A 228 -8.54 -7.81 -0.49
N ASP A 229 -7.69 -8.77 -0.18
CA ASP A 229 -6.56 -8.66 0.74
C ASP A 229 -5.22 -8.76 0.00
N LEU A 230 -4.39 -7.79 0.12
CA LEU A 230 -2.99 -7.82 -0.34
C LEU A 230 -2.24 -6.70 0.35
N SER A 231 -1.16 -7.07 1.01
CA SER A 231 -0.22 -6.12 1.61
C SER A 231 1.22 -6.52 1.30
N LEU A 232 2.11 -5.55 1.18
CA LEU A 232 3.53 -5.72 0.90
C LEU A 232 4.32 -4.76 1.77
N GLY A 233 5.32 -5.27 2.49
CA GLY A 233 6.24 -4.45 3.28
C GLY A 233 7.66 -4.93 3.17
N VAL A 234 8.60 -3.98 3.15
CA VAL A 234 10.05 -4.24 3.17
C VAL A 234 10.65 -3.54 4.39
N SER A 235 11.53 -4.25 5.10
CA SER A 235 12.16 -3.69 6.29
C SER A 235 12.95 -2.41 5.96
N PRO A 236 12.86 -1.37 6.80
CA PRO A 236 13.61 -0.14 6.61
C PRO A 236 15.12 -0.28 6.88
N ASN A 237 15.57 -1.41 7.44
CA ASN A 237 16.95 -1.67 7.85
C ASN A 237 17.55 -2.95 7.24
N ASN A 238 16.81 -3.61 6.36
CA ASN A 238 17.28 -4.81 5.64
C ASN A 238 16.44 -4.99 4.37
N GLU A 239 17.00 -4.64 3.23
CA GLU A 239 16.33 -4.74 1.94
C GLU A 239 15.86 -6.14 1.57
N GLU A 240 16.48 -7.18 2.15
CA GLU A 240 16.16 -8.58 1.87
C GLU A 240 15.03 -9.13 2.74
N LEU A 241 14.61 -8.40 3.80
CA LEU A 241 13.51 -8.79 4.66
C LEU A 241 12.19 -8.25 4.11
N VAL A 242 11.44 -9.14 3.48
CA VAL A 242 10.18 -8.83 2.79
C VAL A 242 9.02 -9.59 3.44
N TYR A 243 7.90 -8.91 3.63
CA TYR A 243 6.64 -9.53 4.05
C TYR A 243 5.56 -9.32 2.99
N ILE A 244 4.78 -10.37 2.76
CA ILE A 244 3.55 -10.31 1.94
C ILE A 244 2.41 -10.91 2.73
N GLY A 245 1.35 -10.13 2.85
CA GLY A 245 0.10 -10.53 3.48
C GLY A 245 -1.02 -10.65 2.46
N GLY A 246 -1.83 -11.65 2.64
CA GLY A 246 -3.08 -11.96 1.99
C GLY A 246 -3.92 -12.73 2.99
N ILE A 247 -4.39 -13.94 2.66
CA ILE A 247 -5.05 -14.84 3.62
C ILE A 247 -4.11 -15.18 4.79
N ASN A 248 -2.84 -15.36 4.49
CA ASN A 248 -1.78 -15.63 5.47
C ASN A 248 -0.72 -14.53 5.41
N LEU A 249 0.17 -14.48 6.39
CA LEU A 249 1.36 -13.63 6.37
C LEU A 249 2.60 -14.47 6.06
N TRP A 250 3.29 -14.10 5.01
CA TRP A 250 4.52 -14.74 4.57
C TRP A 250 5.72 -13.81 4.71
N ARG A 251 6.85 -14.40 5.05
CA ARG A 251 8.13 -13.73 5.24
C ARG A 251 9.20 -14.34 4.36
N SER A 252 10.01 -13.48 3.77
CA SER A 252 11.28 -13.81 3.11
C SER A 252 12.41 -13.06 3.81
N ASP A 253 13.53 -13.73 4.00
CA ASP A 253 14.78 -13.16 4.53
C ASP A 253 15.85 -13.02 3.43
N ASP A 254 15.51 -13.28 2.18
CA ASP A 254 16.40 -13.31 1.02
C ASP A 254 15.81 -12.60 -0.22
N GLY A 255 15.11 -11.52 0.01
CA GLY A 255 14.58 -10.65 -1.05
C GLY A 255 13.44 -11.26 -1.86
N GLY A 256 12.72 -12.21 -1.28
CA GLY A 256 11.57 -12.84 -1.93
C GLY A 256 11.90 -14.07 -2.76
N VAL A 257 13.11 -14.65 -2.62
CA VAL A 257 13.50 -15.89 -3.31
C VAL A 257 12.89 -17.11 -2.63
N ASN A 258 12.94 -17.15 -1.28
CA ASN A 258 12.33 -18.20 -0.48
C ASN A 258 11.35 -17.62 0.52
N TRP A 259 10.27 -18.36 0.78
CA TRP A 259 9.17 -17.92 1.63
C TRP A 259 8.91 -18.88 2.76
N ASN A 260 8.72 -18.33 3.95
CA ASN A 260 8.25 -19.02 5.13
C ASN A 260 6.95 -18.39 5.62
N ILE A 261 6.02 -19.23 6.08
CA ILE A 261 4.83 -18.71 6.75
C ILE A 261 5.23 -18.12 8.10
N ASP A 262 4.83 -16.89 8.37
CA ASP A 262 5.09 -16.19 9.63
C ASP A 262 3.90 -16.27 10.56
N ALA A 263 2.68 -16.09 10.01
CA ALA A 263 1.43 -16.19 10.75
C ALA A 263 0.25 -16.62 9.86
N SER A 264 -0.72 -17.29 10.50
CA SER A 264 -1.95 -17.77 9.86
C SER A 264 -3.08 -17.92 10.89
N SER A 265 -4.31 -18.00 10.41
CA SER A 265 -5.48 -18.26 11.26
C SER A 265 -5.64 -19.74 11.71
N GLY A 266 -4.80 -20.62 11.22
CA GLY A 266 -4.79 -22.03 11.61
C GLY A 266 -4.16 -22.26 13.00
N ASN A 267 -4.68 -23.22 13.73
CA ASN A 267 -4.06 -23.69 14.97
C ASN A 267 -2.87 -24.59 14.66
N ASN A 268 -1.71 -24.02 14.39
CA ASN A 268 -0.47 -24.75 14.17
C ASN A 268 0.62 -24.22 15.12
N PRO A 269 1.28 -25.07 15.89
CA PRO A 269 2.29 -24.64 16.87
C PRO A 269 3.58 -24.09 16.23
N ASN A 270 3.76 -24.25 14.91
CA ASN A 270 4.99 -23.85 14.21
C ASN A 270 5.00 -22.38 13.76
N TYR A 271 3.87 -21.68 13.82
CA TYR A 271 3.77 -20.26 13.47
C TYR A 271 2.72 -19.54 14.31
N SER A 272 2.78 -18.21 14.32
CA SER A 272 1.89 -17.37 15.12
C SER A 272 0.45 -17.42 14.60
N TYR A 273 -0.51 -17.36 15.55
CA TYR A 273 -1.90 -17.11 15.16
C TYR A 273 -2.07 -15.65 14.74
N MET A 274 -2.73 -15.45 13.61
CA MET A 274 -3.20 -14.15 13.16
C MET A 274 -4.51 -14.35 12.37
N HIS A 275 -5.47 -13.42 12.52
CA HIS A 275 -6.68 -13.46 11.69
C HIS A 275 -6.30 -13.35 10.20
N VAL A 276 -7.12 -13.90 9.33
CA VAL A 276 -6.94 -13.80 7.86
C VAL A 276 -7.11 -12.37 7.37
N ASP A 277 -6.91 -12.17 6.06
CA ASP A 277 -7.25 -10.97 5.32
C ASP A 277 -6.37 -9.77 5.73
N GLN A 278 -5.09 -9.84 5.32
CA GLN A 278 -4.11 -8.80 5.63
C GLN A 278 -4.24 -7.62 4.66
N HIS A 279 -4.72 -6.47 5.14
CA HIS A 279 -4.97 -5.28 4.33
C HIS A 279 -3.85 -4.23 4.41
N ALA A 280 -3.11 -4.22 5.50
CA ALA A 280 -2.04 -3.25 5.72
C ALA A 280 -0.83 -3.92 6.35
N LEU A 281 0.35 -3.49 5.94
CA LEU A 281 1.63 -3.89 6.51
C LEU A 281 2.56 -2.68 6.55
N GLU A 282 2.94 -2.28 7.76
CA GLU A 282 3.78 -1.10 7.96
C GLU A 282 4.92 -1.42 8.93
N PHE A 283 6.10 -0.93 8.60
CA PHE A 283 7.25 -1.02 9.51
C PHE A 283 7.41 0.28 10.32
N ASN A 284 7.63 0.13 11.61
CA ASN A 284 8.12 1.24 12.40
C ASN A 284 9.55 1.58 11.96
N PRO A 285 9.80 2.79 11.42
CA PRO A 285 11.11 3.13 10.87
C PRO A 285 12.24 3.23 11.92
N HIS A 286 11.88 3.27 13.21
CA HIS A 286 12.85 3.40 14.30
C HIS A 286 13.16 2.07 15.01
N THR A 287 12.23 1.11 14.98
CA THR A 287 12.34 -0.13 15.78
C THR A 287 12.38 -1.38 14.92
N ASN A 288 12.17 -1.29 13.62
CA ASN A 288 12.04 -2.42 12.69
C ASN A 288 10.93 -3.42 13.08
N VAL A 289 9.96 -2.99 13.89
CA VAL A 289 8.78 -3.79 14.20
C VAL A 289 7.78 -3.62 13.08
N ALA A 290 7.32 -4.74 12.52
CA ALA A 290 6.24 -4.76 11.53
C ALA A 290 4.88 -4.78 12.24
N TYR A 291 3.92 -4.05 11.71
CA TYR A 291 2.53 -4.05 12.12
C TYR A 291 1.67 -4.52 10.96
N ALA A 292 0.80 -5.47 11.22
CA ALA A 292 -0.16 -5.97 10.24
C ALA A 292 -1.58 -5.59 10.67
N GLY A 293 -2.36 -5.07 9.73
CA GLY A 293 -3.78 -4.77 9.92
C GLY A 293 -4.63 -5.79 9.17
N ASN A 294 -5.59 -6.39 9.86
CA ASN A 294 -6.49 -7.42 9.33
C ASN A 294 -7.93 -7.25 9.85
N ASP A 295 -8.83 -8.13 9.48
CA ASP A 295 -10.27 -8.05 9.77
C ASP A 295 -10.68 -8.55 11.16
N GLY A 296 -9.77 -9.03 12.00
CA GLY A 296 -10.15 -9.61 13.29
C GLY A 296 -9.31 -9.32 14.52
#